data_6aea185b62d4762374b930c508d78627
#
_entry.id   6aea185b62d4762374b930c508d78627
#
_cell.length_a   1.000
_cell.length_b   1.000
_cell.length_c   1.000
_cell.angle_alpha   90.00
_cell.angle_beta   90.00
_cell.angle_gamma   90.00
#
_symmetry.space_group_name_H-M   'P 1'
#
loop_
_entity.id
_entity.type
_entity.pdbx_description
1 polymer ?
#
loop_
_entity_poly.entity_id
_entity_poly.type
_entity_poly.pdbx_seq_one_letter_code
_entity_poly.pdbx_strand_id
1 'polypeptide(L)'
;VPEQRGFGSGVIISKDGYIVTNNHVIDGADEISVKLHDSRELKGRVIGTDPTSDLALVKIEGDDFPAIPVGDSDALKVGEWVLAVGNPFNLGSTVTAGVVSAKARGLGANQVESFIQTDAAINQGNSGGALVNARGELVGINAMLVSPTGAYSGYGFAIPTSIMTKVVSDIKQYGTVQRAMLGIGGLNVGEERYPDEIRNKQKELGATEGVQVTE
;
A
#
# COMPACT_ATOMS: atom_id res chain seq x y z
N VAL A 1 -23.62 1.25 -23.29
CA VAL A 1 -22.86 2.02 -22.30
C VAL A 1 -21.40 1.86 -22.69
N PRO A 2 -20.62 2.95 -22.86
CA PRO A 2 -19.20 2.81 -23.18
C PRO A 2 -18.48 2.09 -22.03
N GLU A 3 -17.66 1.08 -22.37
CA GLU A 3 -16.79 0.41 -21.41
C GLU A 3 -15.81 1.43 -20.81
N GLN A 4 -15.86 1.62 -19.50
CA GLN A 4 -14.82 2.35 -18.80
C GLN A 4 -13.70 1.36 -18.42
N ARG A 5 -12.49 1.60 -18.93
CA ARG A 5 -11.32 0.79 -18.60
C ARG A 5 -10.44 1.53 -17.60
N GLY A 6 -10.26 0.95 -16.42
CA GLY A 6 -9.24 1.35 -15.45
C GLY A 6 -7.94 0.58 -15.71
N PHE A 7 -6.80 1.17 -15.35
CA PHE A 7 -5.48 0.54 -15.45
C PHE A 7 -4.74 0.68 -14.13
N GLY A 8 -3.98 -0.33 -13.78
CA GLY A 8 -3.10 -0.35 -12.62
C GLY A 8 -2.11 -1.49 -12.72
N SER A 9 -1.31 -1.64 -11.68
CA SER A 9 -0.33 -2.71 -11.57
C SER A 9 -0.70 -3.70 -10.48
N GLY A 10 -0.08 -4.87 -10.51
CA GLY A 10 -0.18 -5.87 -9.47
C GLY A 10 1.12 -6.64 -9.31
N VAL A 11 1.28 -7.31 -8.18
CA VAL A 11 2.48 -8.06 -7.81
C VAL A 11 2.12 -9.52 -7.59
N ILE A 12 2.71 -10.43 -8.36
CA ILE A 12 2.57 -11.87 -8.15
C ILE A 12 3.38 -12.27 -6.91
N ILE A 13 2.70 -12.73 -5.87
CA ILE A 13 3.29 -13.09 -4.58
C ILE A 13 3.41 -14.61 -4.35
N SER A 14 2.86 -15.42 -5.23
CA SER A 14 2.93 -16.88 -5.11
C SER A 14 2.89 -17.56 -6.46
N LYS A 15 3.53 -18.74 -6.56
CA LYS A 15 3.63 -19.52 -7.79
C LYS A 15 2.28 -20.01 -8.34
N ASP A 16 1.28 -20.16 -7.47
CA ASP A 16 -0.07 -20.56 -7.82
C ASP A 16 -0.95 -19.38 -8.27
N GLY A 17 -0.38 -18.16 -8.43
CA GLY A 17 -1.03 -17.04 -9.10
C GLY A 17 -1.81 -16.08 -8.19
N TYR A 18 -1.47 -15.96 -6.91
CA TYR A 18 -1.97 -14.85 -6.10
C TYR A 18 -1.25 -13.56 -6.43
N ILE A 19 -2.04 -12.50 -6.61
CA ILE A 19 -1.59 -11.15 -6.97
C ILE A 19 -2.11 -10.17 -5.93
N VAL A 20 -1.24 -9.31 -5.44
CA VAL A 20 -1.62 -8.15 -4.61
C VAL A 20 -1.65 -6.91 -5.48
N THR A 21 -2.66 -6.09 -5.30
CA THR A 21 -2.81 -4.75 -5.90
C THR A 21 -3.48 -3.81 -4.91
N ASN A 22 -3.71 -2.55 -5.29
CA ASN A 22 -4.53 -1.65 -4.48
C ASN A 22 -6.03 -1.94 -4.67
N ASN A 23 -6.82 -1.69 -3.62
CA ASN A 23 -8.27 -1.80 -3.71
C ASN A 23 -8.83 -0.82 -4.74
N HIS A 24 -8.40 0.44 -4.73
CA HIS A 24 -8.88 1.45 -5.67
C HIS A 24 -8.60 1.12 -7.14
N VAL A 25 -7.64 0.24 -7.44
CA VAL A 25 -7.33 -0.19 -8.82
C VAL A 25 -8.42 -1.10 -9.38
N ILE A 26 -9.07 -1.89 -8.52
CA ILE A 26 -10.08 -2.88 -8.92
C ILE A 26 -11.49 -2.54 -8.45
N ASP A 27 -11.65 -1.47 -7.67
CA ASP A 27 -12.95 -1.08 -7.13
C ASP A 27 -13.94 -0.73 -8.25
N GLY A 28 -15.14 -1.29 -8.16
CA GLY A 28 -16.18 -1.12 -9.17
C GLY A 28 -15.93 -1.83 -10.51
N ALA A 29 -14.89 -2.66 -10.63
CA ALA A 29 -14.64 -3.43 -11.86
C ALA A 29 -15.53 -4.67 -11.95
N ASP A 30 -16.26 -4.80 -13.06
CA ASP A 30 -17.05 -6.00 -13.36
C ASP A 30 -16.18 -7.19 -13.77
N GLU A 31 -15.04 -6.91 -14.42
CA GLU A 31 -14.08 -7.91 -14.88
C GLU A 31 -12.65 -7.42 -14.73
N ILE A 32 -11.75 -8.32 -14.31
CA ILE A 32 -10.33 -8.06 -14.17
C ILE A 32 -9.57 -8.90 -15.20
N SER A 33 -8.85 -8.23 -16.09
CA SER A 33 -7.88 -8.86 -17.00
C SER A 33 -6.47 -8.56 -16.49
N VAL A 34 -5.68 -9.62 -16.33
CA VAL A 34 -4.28 -9.56 -15.89
C VAL A 34 -3.39 -9.87 -17.09
N LYS A 35 -2.61 -8.88 -17.52
CA LYS A 35 -1.60 -9.05 -18.54
C LYS A 35 -0.23 -9.27 -17.91
N LEU A 36 0.37 -10.40 -18.22
CA LEU A 36 1.69 -10.78 -17.73
C LEU A 36 2.81 -10.18 -18.62
N HIS A 37 4.03 -10.20 -18.11
CA HIS A 37 5.22 -9.75 -18.85
C HIS A 37 5.44 -10.49 -20.17
N ASP A 38 5.09 -11.79 -20.24
CA ASP A 38 5.16 -12.63 -21.44
C ASP A 38 3.97 -12.44 -22.39
N SER A 39 3.19 -11.39 -22.19
CA SER A 39 2.01 -11.01 -22.98
C SER A 39 0.79 -11.93 -22.84
N ARG A 40 0.81 -12.95 -21.98
CA ARG A 40 -0.40 -13.71 -21.65
C ARG A 40 -1.40 -12.80 -20.95
N GLU A 41 -2.65 -12.91 -21.36
CA GLU A 41 -3.79 -12.28 -20.68
C GLU A 41 -4.62 -13.36 -19.99
N LEU A 42 -4.82 -13.19 -18.71
CA LEU A 42 -5.52 -14.13 -17.85
C LEU A 42 -6.65 -13.39 -17.09
N LYS A 43 -7.75 -14.10 -16.91
CA LYS A 43 -8.85 -13.58 -16.10
C LYS A 43 -8.46 -13.59 -14.61
N GLY A 44 -8.58 -12.45 -13.97
CA GLY A 44 -8.40 -12.30 -12.52
C GLY A 44 -9.72 -12.51 -11.77
N ARG A 45 -9.66 -13.24 -10.66
CA ARG A 45 -10.77 -13.39 -9.72
C ARG A 45 -10.42 -12.71 -8.42
N VAL A 46 -11.25 -11.80 -7.95
CA VAL A 46 -11.09 -11.16 -6.64
C VAL A 46 -11.30 -12.22 -5.55
N ILE A 47 -10.31 -12.37 -4.67
CA ILE A 47 -10.38 -13.23 -3.49
C ILE A 47 -10.92 -12.46 -2.29
N GLY A 48 -10.51 -11.20 -2.16
CA GLY A 48 -10.99 -10.28 -1.17
C GLY A 48 -10.32 -8.92 -1.29
N THR A 49 -10.93 -7.96 -0.65
CA THR A 49 -10.48 -6.56 -0.64
C THR A 49 -10.42 -6.03 0.77
N ASP A 50 -9.57 -5.05 0.97
CA ASP A 50 -9.48 -4.28 2.22
C ASP A 50 -9.40 -2.78 1.89
N PRO A 51 -10.55 -2.11 1.80
CA PRO A 51 -10.59 -0.66 1.57
C PRO A 51 -9.87 0.13 2.67
N THR A 52 -9.80 -0.42 3.88
CA THR A 52 -9.21 0.22 5.05
C THR A 52 -7.71 0.46 4.91
N SER A 53 -6.99 -0.46 4.27
CA SER A 53 -5.56 -0.34 3.95
C SER A 53 -5.29 -0.13 2.47
N ASP A 54 -6.34 -0.04 1.64
CA ASP A 54 -6.27 0.08 0.17
C ASP A 54 -5.52 -1.10 -0.48
N LEU A 55 -5.80 -2.33 -0.04
CA LEU A 55 -5.24 -3.56 -0.62
C LEU A 55 -6.32 -4.48 -1.17
N ALA A 56 -5.97 -5.24 -2.19
CA ALA A 56 -6.80 -6.28 -2.76
C ALA A 56 -5.97 -7.51 -3.15
N LEU A 57 -6.58 -8.68 -3.01
CA LEU A 57 -6.02 -9.96 -3.40
C LEU A 57 -6.79 -10.52 -4.59
N VAL A 58 -6.09 -10.75 -5.68
CA VAL A 58 -6.61 -11.32 -6.93
C VAL A 58 -5.94 -12.65 -7.20
N LYS A 59 -6.65 -13.58 -7.80
CA LYS A 59 -6.16 -14.90 -8.21
C LYS A 59 -6.29 -15.06 -9.72
N ILE A 60 -5.21 -15.50 -10.37
CA ILE A 60 -5.21 -16.00 -11.75
C ILE A 60 -5.02 -17.51 -11.75
N GLU A 61 -5.64 -18.19 -12.71
CA GLU A 61 -5.52 -19.65 -12.84
C GLU A 61 -4.24 -20.01 -13.58
N GLY A 62 -3.56 -21.05 -13.09
CA GLY A 62 -2.32 -21.58 -13.61
C GLY A 62 -1.32 -21.87 -12.49
N ASP A 63 -0.17 -22.39 -12.87
CA ASP A 63 0.90 -22.81 -11.99
C ASP A 63 2.25 -22.23 -12.45
N ASP A 64 3.19 -22.23 -11.53
CA ASP A 64 4.60 -21.86 -11.76
C ASP A 64 4.81 -20.41 -12.24
N PHE A 65 3.97 -19.48 -11.74
CA PHE A 65 4.18 -18.06 -11.97
C PHE A 65 5.44 -17.56 -11.23
N PRO A 66 6.19 -16.61 -11.81
CA PRO A 66 7.34 -16.00 -11.16
C PRO A 66 6.86 -15.13 -9.97
N ALA A 67 6.94 -15.68 -8.76
CA ALA A 67 6.59 -14.97 -7.54
C ALA A 67 7.78 -14.17 -7.01
N ILE A 68 7.51 -12.93 -6.61
CA ILE A 68 8.53 -12.09 -5.97
C ILE A 68 8.82 -12.56 -4.54
N PRO A 69 10.07 -12.60 -4.08
CA PRO A 69 10.38 -12.82 -2.67
C PRO A 69 9.87 -11.63 -1.84
N VAL A 70 9.17 -11.92 -0.75
CA VAL A 70 8.67 -10.90 0.17
C VAL A 70 9.75 -10.59 1.20
N GLY A 71 10.16 -9.33 1.26
CA GLY A 71 11.13 -8.80 2.21
C GLY A 71 10.46 -8.24 3.47
N ASP A 72 11.29 -7.91 4.45
CA ASP A 72 10.88 -7.31 5.71
C ASP A 72 10.92 -5.78 5.61
N SER A 73 9.73 -5.15 5.52
CA SER A 73 9.60 -3.69 5.47
C SER A 73 9.97 -3.02 6.80
N ASP A 74 9.89 -3.74 7.92
CA ASP A 74 10.20 -3.17 9.22
C ASP A 74 11.71 -3.04 9.42
N ALA A 75 12.50 -3.89 8.77
CA ALA A 75 13.96 -3.82 8.73
C ALA A 75 14.52 -2.72 7.82
N LEU A 76 13.72 -2.15 6.88
CA LEU A 76 14.14 -1.04 6.03
C LEU A 76 14.59 0.17 6.84
N LYS A 77 15.63 0.85 6.35
CA LYS A 77 16.14 2.09 6.95
C LYS A 77 15.97 3.27 6.00
N VAL A 78 15.78 4.45 6.56
CA VAL A 78 15.82 5.71 5.80
C VAL A 78 17.18 5.84 5.12
N GLY A 79 17.16 6.23 3.84
CA GLY A 79 18.33 6.32 2.98
C GLY A 79 18.65 5.04 2.19
N GLU A 80 18.00 3.91 2.46
CA GLU A 80 18.17 2.70 1.63
C GLU A 80 17.54 2.86 0.25
N TRP A 81 18.23 2.34 -0.79
CA TRP A 81 17.73 2.33 -2.16
C TRP A 81 16.49 1.46 -2.32
N VAL A 82 15.53 2.00 -3.05
CA VAL A 82 14.31 1.29 -3.46
C VAL A 82 13.99 1.58 -4.92
N LEU A 83 13.31 0.62 -5.55
CA LEU A 83 12.79 0.75 -6.91
C LEU A 83 11.27 0.60 -6.86
N ALA A 84 10.55 1.54 -7.45
CA ALA A 84 9.13 1.42 -7.69
C ALA A 84 8.91 0.85 -9.10
N VAL A 85 8.24 -0.29 -9.17
CA VAL A 85 7.99 -1.05 -10.39
C VAL A 85 6.49 -1.08 -10.66
N GLY A 86 6.11 -0.87 -11.91
CA GLY A 86 4.73 -0.98 -12.35
C GLY A 86 4.64 -1.12 -13.88
N ASN A 87 3.43 -1.24 -14.38
CA ASN A 87 3.16 -1.32 -15.81
C ASN A 87 2.10 -0.27 -16.22
N PRO A 88 2.49 1.02 -16.23
CA PRO A 88 1.58 2.10 -16.57
C PRO A 88 1.10 1.96 -18.02
N PHE A 89 -0.21 2.12 -18.23
CA PHE A 89 -0.84 2.15 -19.55
C PHE A 89 -0.58 0.92 -20.45
N ASN A 90 -0.18 -0.21 -19.87
CA ASN A 90 0.14 -1.43 -20.62
C ASN A 90 1.25 -1.23 -21.69
N LEU A 91 2.12 -0.25 -21.48
CA LEU A 91 3.24 0.09 -22.39
C LEU A 91 4.52 -0.71 -22.10
N GLY A 92 4.49 -1.58 -21.09
CA GLY A 92 5.63 -2.34 -20.58
C GLY A 92 6.02 -1.93 -19.17
N SER A 93 6.81 -2.75 -18.50
CA SER A 93 7.25 -2.50 -17.14
C SER A 93 8.07 -1.22 -17.05
N THR A 94 7.69 -0.34 -16.15
CA THR A 94 8.40 0.91 -15.85
C THR A 94 9.01 0.80 -14.46
N VAL A 95 10.24 1.25 -14.31
CA VAL A 95 10.98 1.27 -13.06
C VAL A 95 11.43 2.70 -12.77
N THR A 96 11.16 3.16 -11.56
CA THR A 96 11.71 4.40 -11.02
C THR A 96 12.56 4.09 -9.79
N ALA A 97 13.65 4.81 -9.58
CA ALA A 97 14.57 4.59 -8.47
C ALA A 97 14.54 5.77 -7.51
N GLY A 98 14.72 5.49 -6.24
CA GLY A 98 14.83 6.46 -5.18
C GLY A 98 15.32 5.82 -3.90
N VAL A 99 15.14 6.53 -2.79
CA VAL A 99 15.48 6.05 -1.45
C VAL A 99 14.26 6.05 -0.53
N VAL A 100 14.34 5.32 0.56
CA VAL A 100 13.38 5.45 1.66
C VAL A 100 13.57 6.83 2.30
N SER A 101 12.62 7.73 2.14
CA SER A 101 12.68 9.09 2.69
C SER A 101 12.17 9.16 4.13
N ALA A 102 11.18 8.34 4.46
CA ALA A 102 10.63 8.20 5.81
C ALA A 102 9.86 6.87 5.96
N LYS A 103 9.52 6.51 7.19
CA LYS A 103 8.71 5.35 7.53
C LYS A 103 7.55 5.76 8.45
N ALA A 104 6.56 4.89 8.56
CA ALA A 104 5.41 5.05 9.45
C ALA A 104 4.64 6.38 9.23
N ARG A 105 4.52 6.83 7.96
CA ARG A 105 3.76 8.03 7.64
C ARG A 105 2.26 7.74 7.65
N GLY A 106 1.52 8.53 8.43
CA GLY A 106 0.07 8.64 8.36
C GLY A 106 -0.29 9.93 7.61
N LEU A 107 -1.18 9.83 6.64
CA LEU A 107 -1.59 10.93 5.77
C LEU A 107 -3.09 11.24 5.89
N GLY A 108 -3.84 10.40 6.63
CA GLY A 108 -5.29 10.48 6.76
C GLY A 108 -6.03 10.09 5.47
N ALA A 109 -5.35 9.40 4.54
CA ALA A 109 -5.94 8.90 3.30
C ALA A 109 -6.70 7.58 3.53
N ASN A 110 -6.18 6.72 4.38
CA ASN A 110 -6.75 5.41 4.74
C ASN A 110 -6.97 5.34 6.26
N GLN A 111 -7.77 4.38 6.71
CA GLN A 111 -7.99 4.17 8.15
C GLN A 111 -6.81 3.46 8.83
N VAL A 112 -6.09 2.62 8.08
CA VAL A 112 -4.86 1.96 8.56
C VAL A 112 -3.70 2.41 7.68
N GLU A 113 -2.80 3.18 8.27
CA GLU A 113 -1.66 3.75 7.57
C GLU A 113 -0.36 3.54 8.34
N SER A 114 0.69 3.22 7.61
CA SER A 114 2.08 3.21 8.09
C SER A 114 2.99 3.30 6.87
N PHE A 115 2.73 4.25 5.97
CA PHE A 115 3.38 4.31 4.67
C PHE A 115 4.89 4.41 4.76
N ILE A 116 5.56 3.71 3.82
CA ILE A 116 6.93 3.99 3.43
C ILE A 116 6.86 5.18 2.49
N GLN A 117 7.55 6.26 2.81
CA GLN A 117 7.75 7.41 1.93
C GLN A 117 9.04 7.22 1.13
N THR A 118 9.00 7.52 -0.17
CA THR A 118 10.15 7.47 -1.08
C THR A 118 10.13 8.64 -2.06
N ASP A 119 11.26 9.01 -2.59
CA ASP A 119 11.41 9.93 -3.72
C ASP A 119 11.46 9.21 -5.08
N ALA A 120 11.37 7.88 -5.10
CA ALA A 120 11.06 7.15 -6.32
C ALA A 120 9.70 7.62 -6.87
N ALA A 121 9.65 7.97 -8.16
CA ALA A 121 8.43 8.53 -8.75
C ALA A 121 7.30 7.50 -8.77
N ILE A 122 6.21 7.78 -8.06
CA ILE A 122 4.98 7.02 -8.07
C ILE A 122 3.92 7.86 -8.79
N ASN A 123 3.44 7.36 -9.92
CA ASN A 123 2.47 8.01 -10.80
C ASN A 123 1.32 7.06 -11.14
N GLN A 124 0.30 7.60 -11.80
CA GLN A 124 -0.79 6.79 -12.29
C GLN A 124 -0.28 5.63 -13.15
N GLY A 125 -0.69 4.41 -12.81
CA GLY A 125 -0.34 3.17 -13.50
C GLY A 125 0.71 2.32 -12.78
N ASN A 126 1.58 2.86 -11.89
CA ASN A 126 2.40 2.03 -11.01
C ASN A 126 1.76 1.75 -9.63
N SER A 127 0.59 2.35 -9.33
CA SER A 127 -0.24 1.96 -8.19
C SER A 127 -0.58 0.48 -8.21
N GLY A 128 -0.45 -0.19 -7.08
CA GLY A 128 -0.61 -1.64 -6.94
C GLY A 128 0.65 -2.43 -7.33
N GLY A 129 1.64 -1.78 -7.95
CA GLY A 129 2.93 -2.37 -8.28
C GLY A 129 3.87 -2.50 -7.09
N ALA A 130 5.05 -3.04 -7.33
CA ALA A 130 6.03 -3.34 -6.30
C ALA A 130 6.90 -2.14 -5.92
N LEU A 131 7.14 -1.93 -4.63
CA LEU A 131 8.34 -1.27 -4.12
C LEU A 131 9.32 -2.36 -3.68
N VAL A 132 10.50 -2.39 -4.27
CA VAL A 132 11.53 -3.41 -3.99
C VAL A 132 12.80 -2.78 -3.43
N ASN A 133 13.49 -3.53 -2.58
CA ASN A 133 14.81 -3.13 -2.08
C ASN A 133 15.93 -3.50 -3.08
N ALA A 134 17.18 -3.17 -2.75
CA ALA A 134 18.34 -3.45 -3.60
C ALA A 134 18.64 -4.96 -3.79
N ARG A 135 18.00 -5.85 -3.02
CA ARG A 135 18.08 -7.30 -3.19
C ARG A 135 16.98 -7.87 -4.10
N GLY A 136 16.07 -7.01 -4.60
CA GLY A 136 14.92 -7.43 -5.41
C GLY A 136 13.78 -8.03 -4.58
N GLU A 137 13.76 -7.83 -3.27
CA GLU A 137 12.68 -8.28 -2.39
C GLU A 137 11.59 -7.22 -2.31
N LEU A 138 10.34 -7.66 -2.33
CA LEU A 138 9.18 -6.79 -2.14
C LEU A 138 9.18 -6.23 -0.71
N VAL A 139 9.16 -4.91 -0.58
CA VAL A 139 9.09 -4.22 0.71
C VAL A 139 7.84 -3.35 0.86
N GLY A 140 7.11 -3.12 -0.24
CA GLY A 140 5.85 -2.39 -0.20
C GLY A 140 5.05 -2.51 -1.49
N ILE A 141 3.79 -2.10 -1.43
CA ILE A 141 2.90 -1.94 -2.59
C ILE A 141 2.75 -0.46 -2.86
N ASN A 142 3.13 -0.01 -4.05
CA ASN A 142 3.03 1.38 -4.45
C ASN A 142 1.58 1.87 -4.34
N ALA A 143 1.35 2.98 -3.68
CA ALA A 143 0.04 3.60 -3.53
C ALA A 143 0.10 5.03 -4.08
N MET A 144 -0.71 5.31 -5.11
CA MET A 144 -0.88 6.67 -5.57
C MET A 144 -1.84 7.38 -4.62
N LEU A 145 -1.30 8.18 -3.73
CA LEU A 145 -2.10 9.08 -2.92
C LEU A 145 -2.41 10.33 -3.75
N VAL A 146 -3.65 10.79 -3.63
CA VAL A 146 -4.11 11.95 -4.38
C VAL A 146 -3.28 13.17 -3.96
N SER A 147 -2.34 13.56 -4.81
CA SER A 147 -1.71 14.88 -4.73
C SER A 147 -2.79 15.93 -5.06
N PRO A 148 -2.88 17.05 -4.35
CA PRO A 148 -3.81 18.13 -4.70
C PRO A 148 -3.73 18.61 -6.14
N THR A 149 -2.59 18.36 -6.80
CA THR A 149 -2.34 18.72 -8.21
C THR A 149 -2.44 17.52 -9.17
N GLY A 150 -2.63 16.30 -8.67
CA GLY A 150 -2.63 15.08 -9.49
C GLY A 150 -1.28 14.68 -10.08
N ALA A 151 -0.21 15.43 -9.78
CA ALA A 151 1.14 15.19 -10.30
C ALA A 151 2.10 14.78 -9.17
N TYR A 152 3.12 13.99 -9.50
CA TYR A 152 4.23 13.67 -8.62
C TYR A 152 4.92 14.96 -8.15
N SER A 153 5.00 15.15 -6.84
CA SER A 153 5.56 16.34 -6.19
C SER A 153 6.84 16.05 -5.38
N GLY A 154 7.53 14.96 -5.69
CA GLY A 154 8.73 14.53 -4.96
C GLY A 154 8.44 13.57 -3.79
N TYR A 155 7.18 13.17 -3.60
CA TYR A 155 6.77 12.26 -2.54
C TYR A 155 5.98 11.09 -3.14
N GLY A 156 6.53 9.90 -3.04
CA GLY A 156 5.86 8.63 -3.31
C GLY A 156 5.57 7.91 -2.00
N PHE A 157 4.53 7.08 -1.99
CA PHE A 157 4.14 6.31 -0.83
C PHE A 157 3.88 4.85 -1.20
N ALA A 158 4.23 3.94 -0.29
CA ALA A 158 3.95 2.53 -0.45
C ALA A 158 3.42 1.92 0.85
N ILE A 159 2.48 1.00 0.72
CA ILE A 159 1.94 0.21 1.83
C ILE A 159 2.98 -0.85 2.17
N PRO A 160 3.52 -0.91 3.41
CA PRO A 160 4.59 -1.83 3.76
C PRO A 160 4.16 -3.30 3.73
N THR A 161 5.13 -4.20 3.50
CA THR A 161 4.86 -5.64 3.47
C THR A 161 4.38 -6.19 4.80
N SER A 162 4.70 -5.58 5.94
CA SER A 162 4.15 -5.95 7.25
C SER A 162 2.62 -5.85 7.29
N ILE A 163 2.03 -4.78 6.72
CA ILE A 163 0.57 -4.66 6.55
C ILE A 163 0.06 -5.63 5.50
N MET A 164 0.70 -5.66 4.32
CA MET A 164 0.30 -6.52 3.20
C MET A 164 0.20 -7.99 3.60
N THR A 165 1.21 -8.52 4.29
CA THR A 165 1.26 -9.93 4.69
C THR A 165 0.11 -10.30 5.60
N LYS A 166 -0.23 -9.43 6.57
CA LYS A 166 -1.37 -9.61 7.46
C LYS A 166 -2.68 -9.65 6.66
N VAL A 167 -2.89 -8.66 5.78
CA VAL A 167 -4.10 -8.56 4.95
C VAL A 167 -4.26 -9.78 4.06
N VAL A 168 -3.20 -10.18 3.35
CA VAL A 168 -3.20 -11.37 2.48
C VAL A 168 -3.51 -12.65 3.25
N SER A 169 -2.87 -12.83 4.41
CA SER A 169 -3.10 -14.01 5.27
C SER A 169 -4.55 -14.10 5.72
N ASP A 170 -5.12 -13.00 6.19
CA ASP A 170 -6.50 -12.97 6.67
C ASP A 170 -7.50 -13.20 5.54
N ILE A 171 -7.32 -12.54 4.40
CA ILE A 171 -8.21 -12.73 3.24
C ILE A 171 -8.16 -14.18 2.77
N LYS A 172 -6.98 -14.82 2.70
CA LYS A 172 -6.85 -16.23 2.32
C LYS A 172 -7.54 -17.17 3.32
N GLN A 173 -7.47 -16.87 4.61
CA GLN A 173 -7.97 -17.75 5.66
C GLN A 173 -9.46 -17.51 5.97
N TYR A 174 -9.91 -16.26 5.98
CA TYR A 174 -11.22 -15.87 6.47
C TYR A 174 -12.10 -15.19 5.41
N GLY A 175 -11.55 -14.89 4.24
CA GLY A 175 -12.23 -14.11 3.20
C GLY A 175 -12.30 -12.61 3.47
N THR A 176 -11.91 -12.16 4.66
CA THR A 176 -11.92 -10.76 5.10
C THR A 176 -10.86 -10.51 6.15
N VAL A 177 -10.40 -9.26 6.26
CA VAL A 177 -9.36 -8.89 7.23
C VAL A 177 -9.93 -8.86 8.65
N GLN A 178 -9.24 -9.51 9.58
CA GLN A 178 -9.58 -9.52 11.00
C GLN A 178 -8.85 -8.39 11.72
N ARG A 179 -9.61 -7.48 12.33
CA ARG A 179 -9.08 -6.37 13.12
C ARG A 179 -9.69 -6.37 14.52
N ALA A 180 -8.84 -6.33 15.53
CA ALA A 180 -9.29 -6.05 16.89
C ALA A 180 -9.45 -4.52 17.03
N MET A 181 -10.51 -4.11 17.70
CA MET A 181 -10.71 -2.73 18.12
C MET A 181 -10.42 -2.61 19.62
N LEU A 182 -9.54 -1.70 19.99
CA LEU A 182 -9.42 -1.25 21.37
C LEU A 182 -10.52 -0.21 21.57
N GLY A 183 -11.46 -0.48 22.49
CA GLY A 183 -12.54 0.45 22.82
C GLY A 183 -12.04 1.61 23.69
N ILE A 184 -11.02 2.32 23.22
CA ILE A 184 -10.44 3.49 23.92
C ILE A 184 -10.51 4.71 23.03
N GLY A 185 -10.80 5.86 23.64
CA GLY A 185 -10.58 7.18 23.02
C GLY A 185 -9.15 7.66 23.29
N GLY A 186 -8.52 8.29 22.33
CA GLY A 186 -7.17 8.80 22.50
C GLY A 186 -6.92 10.10 21.73
N LEU A 187 -6.05 10.93 22.28
CA LEU A 187 -5.60 12.18 21.68
C LEU A 187 -4.07 12.14 21.52
N ASN A 188 -3.56 12.40 20.33
CA ASN A 188 -2.12 12.50 20.15
C ASN A 188 -1.54 13.65 20.98
N VAL A 189 -0.41 13.41 21.61
CA VAL A 189 0.27 14.45 22.38
C VAL A 189 0.99 15.39 21.44
N GLY A 190 0.88 16.71 21.71
CA GLY A 190 1.64 17.74 20.99
C GLY A 190 1.01 18.22 19.68
N GLU A 191 -0.20 17.78 19.33
CA GLU A 191 -0.89 18.31 18.15
C GLU A 191 -1.38 19.75 18.36
N GLU A 192 -0.92 20.67 17.51
CA GLU A 192 -1.26 22.10 17.59
C GLU A 192 -2.74 22.39 17.32
N ARG A 193 -3.44 21.47 16.61
CA ARG A 193 -4.88 21.62 16.29
C ARG A 193 -5.82 21.48 17.48
N TYR A 194 -5.34 20.96 18.62
CA TYR A 194 -6.18 20.83 19.80
C TYR A 194 -6.36 22.16 20.53
N PRO A 195 -7.53 22.37 21.18
CA PRO A 195 -7.76 23.52 22.04
C PRO A 195 -6.69 23.65 23.11
N ASP A 196 -6.44 24.90 23.55
CA ASP A 196 -5.41 25.24 24.57
C ASP A 196 -5.59 24.44 25.86
N GLU A 197 -6.83 24.18 26.27
CA GLU A 197 -7.14 23.39 27.46
C GLU A 197 -6.54 22.00 27.42
N ILE A 198 -6.71 21.29 26.27
CA ILE A 198 -6.14 19.96 26.07
C ILE A 198 -4.62 20.03 26.03
N ARG A 199 -4.06 20.97 25.28
CA ARG A 199 -2.61 21.15 25.14
C ARG A 199 -1.93 21.48 26.49
N ASN A 200 -2.57 22.32 27.32
CA ASN A 200 -2.06 22.64 28.63
C ASN A 200 -2.09 21.45 29.57
N LYS A 201 -3.17 20.66 29.55
CA LYS A 201 -3.26 19.42 30.32
C LYS A 201 -2.18 18.42 29.93
N GLN A 202 -1.88 18.26 28.63
CA GLN A 202 -0.79 17.42 28.15
C GLN A 202 0.57 17.90 28.63
N LYS A 203 0.81 19.22 28.64
CA LYS A 203 2.05 19.82 29.21
C LYS A 203 2.20 19.58 30.68
N GLU A 204 1.11 19.72 31.46
CA GLU A 204 1.10 19.45 32.92
C GLU A 204 1.46 17.99 33.22
N LEU A 205 1.09 17.07 32.36
CA LEU A 205 1.47 15.64 32.45
C LEU A 205 2.93 15.37 32.08
N GLY A 206 3.65 16.36 31.57
CA GLY A 206 5.04 16.23 31.13
C GLY A 206 5.20 15.37 29.88
N ALA A 207 4.11 15.11 29.17
CA ALA A 207 4.14 14.32 27.96
C ALA A 207 4.61 15.16 26.78
N THR A 208 5.62 14.68 26.04
CA THR A 208 6.16 15.31 24.84
C THR A 208 5.77 14.61 23.55
N GLU A 209 5.39 13.32 23.64
CA GLU A 209 4.96 12.47 22.53
C GLU A 209 4.07 11.32 23.03
N GLY A 210 3.38 10.65 22.12
CA GLY A 210 2.54 9.51 22.41
C GLY A 210 1.04 9.78 22.26
N VAL A 211 0.22 8.95 22.88
CA VAL A 211 -1.25 9.06 22.87
C VAL A 211 -1.76 9.17 24.31
N GLN A 212 -2.48 10.24 24.60
CA GLN A 212 -3.23 10.39 25.84
C GLN A 212 -4.53 9.61 25.73
N VAL A 213 -4.72 8.58 26.53
CA VAL A 213 -5.99 7.83 26.61
C VAL A 213 -7.00 8.67 27.39
N THR A 214 -8.21 8.84 26.84
CA THR A 214 -9.27 9.68 27.42
C THR A 214 -10.42 8.89 28.00
N GLU A 215 -10.68 7.66 27.50
CA GLU A 215 -11.70 6.71 27.98
C GLU A 215 -11.28 5.27 27.67
#